data_a1e485431766f10129629ef95a169414
#
_entry.id   a1e485431766f10129629ef95a169414
#
_cell.length_a   1.000
_cell.length_b   1.000
_cell.length_c   1.000
_cell.angle_alpha   90.00
_cell.angle_beta   90.00
_cell.angle_gamma   90.00
#
_symmetry.space_group_name_H-M   'P 1'
#
loop_
_entity.id
_entity.type
_entity.pdbx_description
1 polymer ?
#
loop_
_entity_poly.entity_id
_entity_poly.type
_entity_poly.pdbx_seq_one_letter_code
_entity_poly.pdbx_strand_id
1 'polypeptide(L)'
;VTTSLAEPRTTASGTRRTRGRVGPGRAVGIGLIWLFVAASLLLLLWMLLTSLRDSRSIFDDPWALPDPFRLSNYTTAFDSGFGRAAVNSALVSGSAALVSVVLAAPAAYALSRRLNRMAGPLTMLFVLGLGVPGQVLLIPVFFMLTEVGMVDSLPGLFLVYVGIAMPFTVFLLTGFFRSLPGELEEAAALDGASPGRTFWQIVLPLARSGLITAFILQLINNWNETLFALALMQSNDNFTLPLVLARFIGEQQYKGADWGGMFAGLCLVVAPMLVLYGWLSRRIISGMTLGIGK
;
A
#
# COMPACT_ATOMS: atom_id res chain seq x y z
N VAL A 1 -43.53 56.73 34.36
CA VAL A 1 -43.70 55.88 33.16
C VAL A 1 -42.54 54.87 33.16
N THR A 2 -42.79 53.70 33.71
CA THR A 2 -41.82 52.57 33.80
C THR A 2 -42.03 51.67 32.59
N THR A 3 -41.09 51.65 31.68
CA THR A 3 -41.07 50.72 30.54
C THR A 3 -40.36 49.42 30.91
N SER A 4 -41.16 48.35 31.04
CA SER A 4 -40.69 46.98 31.28
C SER A 4 -40.09 46.42 29.98
N LEU A 5 -38.81 46.12 29.98
CA LEU A 5 -38.12 45.37 28.90
C LEU A 5 -38.36 43.86 29.13
N ALA A 6 -39.16 43.28 28.24
CA ALA A 6 -39.36 41.81 28.20
C ALA A 6 -38.14 41.13 27.59
N GLU A 7 -37.48 40.24 28.32
CA GLU A 7 -36.44 39.36 27.82
C GLU A 7 -36.99 38.33 26.79
N PRO A 8 -36.31 38.08 25.68
CA PRO A 8 -36.72 37.02 24.77
C PRO A 8 -36.34 35.64 25.33
N ARG A 9 -37.34 34.82 25.60
CA ARG A 9 -37.21 33.41 25.97
C ARG A 9 -36.58 32.64 24.77
N THR A 10 -35.32 32.27 24.88
CA THR A 10 -34.66 31.29 23.99
C THR A 10 -35.28 29.91 24.25
N THR A 11 -36.17 29.50 23.37
CA THR A 11 -36.65 28.13 23.29
C THR A 11 -35.53 27.26 22.74
N ALA A 12 -34.85 26.49 23.60
CA ALA A 12 -33.91 25.46 23.19
C ALA A 12 -34.68 24.37 22.42
N SER A 13 -34.63 24.45 21.10
CA SER A 13 -35.10 23.39 20.21
C SER A 13 -34.16 22.20 20.35
N GLY A 14 -34.52 21.27 21.24
CA GLY A 14 -33.88 19.97 21.35
C GLY A 14 -34.08 19.18 20.05
N THR A 15 -33.10 19.22 19.15
CA THR A 15 -33.05 18.32 17.99
C THR A 15 -32.92 16.87 18.50
N ARG A 16 -34.06 16.21 18.69
CA ARG A 16 -34.17 14.76 18.83
C ARG A 16 -33.48 14.18 17.56
N ARG A 17 -32.25 13.68 17.71
CA ARG A 17 -31.62 12.81 16.71
C ARG A 17 -32.55 11.59 16.52
N THR A 18 -33.43 11.66 15.56
CA THR A 18 -34.19 10.51 15.08
C THR A 18 -33.15 9.53 14.55
N ARG A 19 -33.00 8.39 15.26
CA ARG A 19 -32.32 7.21 14.69
C ARG A 19 -33.07 6.86 13.41
N GLY A 20 -32.60 7.37 12.26
CA GLY A 20 -33.20 7.13 10.96
C GLY A 20 -33.25 5.62 10.75
N ARG A 21 -34.46 5.09 10.54
CA ARG A 21 -34.67 3.74 10.07
C ARG A 21 -33.82 3.54 8.84
N VAL A 22 -32.92 2.56 8.89
CA VAL A 22 -32.09 2.18 7.75
C VAL A 22 -33.02 1.81 6.61
N GLY A 23 -33.08 2.62 5.55
CA GLY A 23 -33.93 2.33 4.40
C GLY A 23 -33.55 0.97 3.79
N PRO A 24 -34.51 0.26 3.14
CA PRO A 24 -34.29 -1.11 2.65
C PRO A 24 -33.07 -1.21 1.71
N GLY A 25 -32.80 -0.24 0.87
CA GLY A 25 -31.59 -0.21 0.02
C GLY A 25 -30.28 -0.15 0.81
N ARG A 26 -30.26 0.61 1.92
CA ARG A 26 -29.09 0.69 2.80
C ARG A 26 -28.88 -0.62 3.59
N ALA A 27 -29.96 -1.28 3.99
CA ALA A 27 -29.89 -2.60 4.66
C ALA A 27 -29.33 -3.67 3.69
N VAL A 28 -29.78 -3.69 2.46
CA VAL A 28 -29.24 -4.57 1.41
C VAL A 28 -27.76 -4.30 1.15
N GLY A 29 -27.37 -3.02 1.02
CA GLY A 29 -25.96 -2.66 0.81
C GLY A 29 -25.05 -3.11 1.98
N ILE A 30 -25.49 -2.92 3.22
CA ILE A 30 -24.76 -3.40 4.40
C ILE A 30 -24.69 -4.94 4.41
N GLY A 31 -25.78 -5.62 4.05
CA GLY A 31 -25.83 -7.09 3.97
C GLY A 31 -24.83 -7.63 2.95
N LEU A 32 -24.75 -7.02 1.75
CA LEU A 32 -23.77 -7.40 0.72
C LEU A 32 -22.32 -7.19 1.17
N ILE A 33 -22.04 -6.09 1.87
CA ILE A 33 -20.69 -5.83 2.43
C ILE A 33 -20.31 -6.92 3.43
N TRP A 34 -21.23 -7.26 4.36
CA TRP A 34 -20.96 -8.31 5.35
C TRP A 34 -20.82 -9.69 4.73
N LEU A 35 -21.62 -9.99 3.71
CA LEU A 35 -21.49 -11.24 2.94
C LEU A 35 -20.12 -11.34 2.27
N PHE A 36 -19.67 -10.26 1.63
CA PHE A 36 -18.35 -10.19 1.00
C PHE A 36 -17.22 -10.38 2.03
N VAL A 37 -17.32 -9.69 3.17
CA VAL A 37 -16.33 -9.83 4.27
C VAL A 37 -16.32 -11.26 4.80
N ALA A 38 -17.49 -11.85 5.05
CA ALA A 38 -17.59 -13.22 5.52
C ALA A 38 -17.00 -14.23 4.53
N ALA A 39 -17.30 -14.08 3.23
CA ALA A 39 -16.71 -14.92 2.19
C ALA A 39 -15.19 -14.77 2.12
N SER A 40 -14.65 -13.55 2.21
CA SER A 40 -13.21 -13.30 2.22
C SER A 40 -12.51 -13.93 3.44
N LEU A 41 -13.10 -13.80 4.63
CA LEU A 41 -12.57 -14.42 5.84
C LEU A 41 -12.64 -15.95 5.76
N LEU A 42 -13.70 -16.51 5.19
CA LEU A 42 -13.83 -17.95 4.97
C LEU A 42 -12.71 -18.47 4.05
N LEU A 43 -12.44 -17.76 2.94
CA LEU A 43 -11.36 -18.14 2.02
C LEU A 43 -9.98 -18.07 2.68
N LEU A 44 -9.70 -17.03 3.47
CA LEU A 44 -8.44 -16.92 4.21
C LEU A 44 -8.31 -18.04 5.27
N LEU A 45 -9.39 -18.34 5.98
CA LEU A 45 -9.40 -19.43 6.94
C LEU A 45 -9.22 -20.78 6.23
N TRP A 46 -9.91 -21.01 5.12
CA TRP A 46 -9.76 -22.22 4.32
C TRP A 46 -8.32 -22.37 3.82
N MET A 47 -7.71 -21.31 3.28
CA MET A 47 -6.29 -21.28 2.88
C MET A 47 -5.38 -21.70 4.04
N LEU A 48 -5.59 -21.14 5.25
CA LEU A 48 -4.81 -21.46 6.43
C LEU A 48 -5.01 -22.91 6.87
N LEU A 49 -6.23 -23.42 6.89
CA LEU A 49 -6.50 -24.83 7.23
C LEU A 49 -5.89 -25.78 6.19
N THR A 50 -5.99 -25.43 4.91
CA THR A 50 -5.42 -26.24 3.82
C THR A 50 -3.89 -26.30 3.90
N SER A 51 -3.22 -25.20 4.33
CA SER A 51 -1.76 -25.17 4.52
C SER A 51 -1.25 -26.14 5.59
N LEU A 52 -2.14 -26.61 6.47
CA LEU A 52 -1.82 -27.57 7.56
C LEU A 52 -2.21 -29.02 7.20
N ARG A 53 -2.57 -29.29 5.93
CA ARG A 53 -3.04 -30.58 5.46
C ARG A 53 -2.01 -31.29 4.56
N ASP A 54 -2.20 -32.60 4.42
CA ASP A 54 -1.51 -33.39 3.40
C ASP A 54 -2.07 -33.10 2.01
N SER A 55 -1.18 -33.07 1.02
CA SER A 55 -1.55 -32.73 -0.37
C SER A 55 -2.63 -33.66 -0.96
N ARG A 56 -2.63 -34.94 -0.62
CA ARG A 56 -3.66 -35.88 -1.09
C ARG A 56 -5.00 -35.63 -0.45
N SER A 57 -5.04 -35.42 0.87
CA SER A 57 -6.30 -35.20 1.60
C SER A 57 -7.06 -33.96 1.17
N ILE A 58 -6.36 -32.97 0.56
CA ILE A 58 -7.00 -31.73 0.06
C ILE A 58 -7.98 -32.05 -1.07
N PHE A 59 -7.69 -33.03 -1.92
CA PHE A 59 -8.54 -33.41 -3.03
C PHE A 59 -9.59 -34.43 -2.66
N ASP A 60 -9.32 -35.31 -1.68
CA ASP A 60 -10.28 -36.32 -1.23
C ASP A 60 -11.48 -35.67 -0.52
N ASP A 61 -11.23 -34.69 0.33
CA ASP A 61 -12.28 -33.87 0.98
C ASP A 61 -11.78 -32.42 1.19
N PRO A 62 -12.13 -31.49 0.27
CA PRO A 62 -11.65 -30.10 0.32
C PRO A 62 -12.02 -29.32 1.58
N TRP A 63 -13.06 -29.73 2.30
CA TRP A 63 -13.59 -29.04 3.49
C TRP A 63 -13.23 -29.72 4.81
N ALA A 64 -12.56 -30.87 4.79
CA ALA A 64 -12.15 -31.53 6.00
C ALA A 64 -11.17 -30.67 6.81
N LEU A 65 -11.24 -30.80 8.11
CA LEU A 65 -10.27 -30.19 9.03
C LEU A 65 -8.92 -30.95 8.96
N PRO A 66 -7.79 -30.27 9.26
CA PRO A 66 -6.48 -30.92 9.30
C PRO A 66 -6.45 -32.06 10.33
N ASP A 67 -6.14 -33.27 9.88
CA ASP A 67 -5.93 -34.44 10.76
C ASP A 67 -4.94 -35.42 10.10
N PRO A 68 -3.68 -35.52 10.60
CA PRO A 68 -3.06 -34.65 11.62
C PRO A 68 -2.64 -33.27 11.07
N PHE A 69 -2.39 -32.31 11.96
CA PHE A 69 -1.82 -31.01 11.58
C PHE A 69 -0.39 -31.19 11.04
N ARG A 70 -0.18 -30.81 9.77
CA ARG A 70 1.14 -30.88 9.11
C ARG A 70 1.88 -29.55 9.15
N LEU A 71 2.53 -29.26 10.28
CA LEU A 71 3.43 -28.10 10.39
C LEU A 71 4.68 -28.22 9.52
N SER A 72 5.01 -29.45 9.08
CA SER A 72 6.13 -29.72 8.16
C SER A 72 6.00 -28.97 6.83
N ASN A 73 4.78 -28.60 6.38
CA ASN A 73 4.58 -27.79 5.19
C ASN A 73 5.26 -26.41 5.30
N TYR A 74 5.25 -25.84 6.49
CA TYR A 74 5.92 -24.57 6.76
C TYR A 74 7.43 -24.71 6.84
N THR A 75 7.96 -25.79 7.45
CA THR A 75 9.41 -26.04 7.45
C THR A 75 9.92 -26.27 6.04
N THR A 76 9.22 -27.05 5.22
CA THR A 76 9.55 -27.23 3.81
C THR A 76 9.56 -25.89 3.04
N ALA A 77 8.58 -25.03 3.28
CA ALA A 77 8.55 -23.70 2.67
C ALA A 77 9.76 -22.85 3.12
N PHE A 78 10.10 -22.84 4.42
CA PHE A 78 11.28 -22.11 4.91
C PHE A 78 12.58 -22.63 4.30
N ASP A 79 12.76 -23.95 4.21
CA ASP A 79 13.92 -24.59 3.59
C ASP A 79 14.01 -24.30 2.08
N SER A 80 12.86 -24.03 1.43
CA SER A 80 12.78 -23.60 0.02
C SER A 80 13.11 -22.10 -0.18
N GLY A 81 13.63 -21.40 0.83
CA GLY A 81 14.12 -20.03 0.71
C GLY A 81 13.12 -18.93 1.08
N PHE A 82 11.89 -19.27 1.54
CA PHE A 82 10.87 -18.25 1.90
C PHE A 82 11.33 -17.31 3.01
N GLY A 83 12.11 -17.80 4.00
CA GLY A 83 12.63 -16.96 5.09
C GLY A 83 13.54 -15.83 4.59
N ARG A 84 14.48 -16.15 3.70
CA ARG A 84 15.39 -15.16 3.09
C ARG A 84 14.62 -14.20 2.17
N ALA A 85 13.73 -14.74 1.37
CA ALA A 85 12.90 -13.95 0.48
C ALA A 85 11.99 -12.97 1.23
N ALA A 86 11.52 -13.33 2.44
CA ALA A 86 10.77 -12.42 3.30
C ALA A 86 11.61 -11.22 3.74
N VAL A 87 12.86 -11.44 4.12
CA VAL A 87 13.80 -10.37 4.46
C VAL A 87 14.09 -9.50 3.24
N ASN A 88 14.37 -10.10 2.08
CA ASN A 88 14.59 -9.37 0.83
C ASN A 88 13.39 -8.49 0.48
N SER A 89 12.15 -9.05 0.52
CA SER A 89 10.93 -8.29 0.26
C SER A 89 10.76 -7.14 1.23
N ALA A 90 10.97 -7.36 2.52
CA ALA A 90 10.84 -6.30 3.54
C ALA A 90 11.85 -5.17 3.31
N LEU A 91 13.11 -5.52 3.03
CA LEU A 91 14.18 -4.56 2.79
C LEU A 91 13.95 -3.77 1.50
N VAL A 92 13.71 -4.44 0.38
CA VAL A 92 13.56 -3.76 -0.92
C VAL A 92 12.27 -2.95 -0.97
N SER A 93 11.12 -3.56 -0.60
CA SER A 93 9.84 -2.85 -0.65
C SER A 93 9.77 -1.70 0.35
N GLY A 94 10.28 -1.91 1.58
CA GLY A 94 10.28 -0.89 2.62
C GLY A 94 11.20 0.28 2.31
N SER A 95 12.44 -0.01 1.89
CA SER A 95 13.41 1.04 1.54
C SER A 95 12.99 1.81 0.29
N ALA A 96 12.50 1.12 -0.75
CA ALA A 96 12.03 1.78 -1.96
C ALA A 96 10.81 2.67 -1.70
N ALA A 97 9.83 2.20 -0.90
CA ALA A 97 8.69 3.01 -0.51
C ALA A 97 9.11 4.26 0.28
N LEU A 98 10.04 4.11 1.23
CA LEU A 98 10.55 5.22 2.02
C LEU A 98 11.28 6.25 1.16
N VAL A 99 12.21 5.80 0.32
CA VAL A 99 13.01 6.69 -0.53
C VAL A 99 12.12 7.38 -1.57
N SER A 100 11.15 6.68 -2.15
CA SER A 100 10.19 7.29 -3.09
C SER A 100 9.42 8.43 -2.42
N VAL A 101 8.94 8.26 -1.18
CA VAL A 101 8.23 9.32 -0.46
C VAL A 101 9.16 10.49 -0.10
N VAL A 102 10.37 10.20 0.36
CA VAL A 102 11.36 11.23 0.72
C VAL A 102 11.74 12.09 -0.48
N LEU A 103 11.94 11.48 -1.65
CA LEU A 103 12.25 12.19 -2.91
C LEU A 103 11.04 12.90 -3.49
N ALA A 104 9.86 12.29 -3.41
CA ALA A 104 8.63 12.85 -3.96
C ALA A 104 8.09 14.05 -3.14
N ALA A 105 8.30 14.06 -1.82
CA ALA A 105 7.72 15.09 -0.96
C ALA A 105 8.17 16.52 -1.32
N PRO A 106 9.46 16.86 -1.45
CA PRO A 106 9.88 18.20 -1.84
C PRO A 106 9.46 18.55 -3.27
N ALA A 107 9.49 17.59 -4.21
CA ALA A 107 9.03 17.79 -5.57
C ALA A 107 7.53 18.10 -5.61
N ALA A 108 6.72 17.30 -4.93
CA ALA A 108 5.27 17.47 -4.84
C ALA A 108 4.88 18.80 -4.18
N TYR A 109 5.61 19.21 -3.13
CA TYR A 109 5.40 20.51 -2.49
C TYR A 109 5.65 21.66 -3.47
N ALA A 110 6.80 21.67 -4.16
CA ALA A 110 7.13 22.69 -5.16
C ALA A 110 6.10 22.76 -6.30
N LEU A 111 5.59 21.62 -6.76
CA LEU A 111 4.56 21.53 -7.80
C LEU A 111 3.19 21.96 -7.28
N SER A 112 2.88 21.68 -6.03
CA SER A 112 1.58 22.06 -5.42
C SER A 112 1.42 23.56 -5.30
N ARG A 113 2.49 24.29 -4.99
CA ARG A 113 2.53 25.75 -4.80
C ARG A 113 2.89 26.51 -6.08
N ARG A 114 3.16 25.81 -7.18
CA ARG A 114 3.59 26.42 -8.46
C ARG A 114 4.76 27.39 -8.28
N LEU A 115 5.75 26.98 -7.46
CA LEU A 115 6.89 27.84 -7.09
C LEU A 115 7.77 28.26 -8.28
N ASN A 116 7.58 27.67 -9.46
CA ASN A 116 8.28 28.05 -10.67
C ASN A 116 7.41 27.87 -11.92
N ARG A 117 7.86 28.46 -13.06
CA ARG A 117 7.16 28.38 -14.36
C ARG A 117 7.10 26.95 -14.92
N MET A 118 7.99 26.05 -14.49
CA MET A 118 8.03 24.66 -14.92
C MET A 118 7.05 23.76 -14.15
N ALA A 119 6.39 24.25 -13.11
CA ALA A 119 5.49 23.42 -12.29
C ALA A 119 4.35 22.78 -13.12
N GLY A 120 3.79 23.49 -14.09
CA GLY A 120 2.76 22.96 -14.99
C GLY A 120 3.29 21.80 -15.87
N PRO A 121 4.32 22.05 -16.70
CA PRO A 121 4.94 21.02 -17.54
C PRO A 121 5.43 19.81 -16.73
N LEU A 122 6.09 20.02 -15.58
CA LEU A 122 6.55 18.92 -14.73
C LEU A 122 5.39 18.11 -14.13
N THR A 123 4.33 18.78 -13.68
CA THR A 123 3.12 18.06 -13.22
C THR A 123 2.56 17.19 -14.34
N MET A 124 2.50 17.74 -15.57
CA MET A 124 2.02 16.99 -16.74
C MET A 124 2.91 15.78 -17.05
N LEU A 125 4.23 15.92 -16.92
CA LEU A 125 5.19 14.82 -17.09
C LEU A 125 4.90 13.66 -16.11
N PHE A 126 4.70 13.95 -14.82
CA PHE A 126 4.35 12.93 -13.84
C PHE A 126 2.97 12.29 -14.12
N VAL A 127 1.99 13.09 -14.54
CA VAL A 127 0.66 12.57 -14.92
C VAL A 127 0.76 11.65 -16.15
N LEU A 128 1.53 12.02 -17.16
CA LEU A 128 1.78 11.16 -18.32
C LEU A 128 2.51 9.87 -17.92
N GLY A 129 3.42 9.94 -16.96
CA GLY A 129 4.08 8.77 -16.39
C GLY A 129 3.12 7.75 -15.76
N LEU A 130 2.00 8.19 -15.21
CA LEU A 130 0.95 7.29 -14.70
C LEU A 130 0.26 6.48 -15.80
N GLY A 131 0.25 7.00 -17.02
CA GLY A 131 -0.35 6.33 -18.18
C GLY A 131 0.54 5.27 -18.80
N VAL A 132 1.83 5.19 -18.42
CA VAL A 132 2.78 4.20 -18.97
C VAL A 132 2.66 2.90 -18.18
N PRO A 133 2.18 1.78 -18.79
CA PRO A 133 2.13 0.50 -18.13
C PRO A 133 3.55 0.04 -17.76
N GLY A 134 3.76 -0.36 -16.50
CA GLY A 134 5.09 -0.83 -16.04
C GLY A 134 5.63 -1.99 -16.88
N GLN A 135 4.74 -2.85 -17.39
CA GLN A 135 5.08 -4.00 -18.25
C GLN A 135 5.84 -3.58 -19.51
N VAL A 136 5.52 -2.43 -20.10
CA VAL A 136 6.19 -1.91 -21.31
C VAL A 136 7.63 -1.51 -20.99
N LEU A 137 7.90 -1.10 -19.75
CA LEU A 137 9.23 -0.69 -19.30
C LEU A 137 10.15 -1.86 -18.98
N LEU A 138 9.64 -3.10 -18.92
CA LEU A 138 10.41 -4.27 -18.49
C LEU A 138 11.68 -4.47 -19.32
N ILE A 139 11.54 -4.50 -20.64
CA ILE A 139 12.66 -4.75 -21.56
C ILE A 139 13.70 -3.63 -21.49
N PRO A 140 13.34 -2.32 -21.67
CA PRO A 140 14.33 -1.26 -21.57
C PRO A 140 15.01 -1.18 -20.20
N VAL A 141 14.27 -1.40 -19.10
CA VAL A 141 14.85 -1.41 -17.76
C VAL A 141 15.83 -2.56 -17.59
N PHE A 142 15.50 -3.75 -18.09
CA PHE A 142 16.43 -4.90 -18.08
C PHE A 142 17.74 -4.58 -18.78
N PHE A 143 17.69 -4.01 -20.00
CA PHE A 143 18.90 -3.62 -20.72
C PHE A 143 19.69 -2.53 -19.98
N MET A 144 19.02 -1.51 -19.44
CA MET A 144 19.70 -0.45 -18.67
C MET A 144 20.44 -1.04 -17.45
N LEU A 145 19.82 -1.96 -16.73
CA LEU A 145 20.46 -2.61 -15.58
C LEU A 145 21.57 -3.57 -15.98
N THR A 146 21.47 -4.19 -17.16
CA THR A 146 22.54 -5.04 -17.71
C THR A 146 23.78 -4.21 -18.00
N GLU A 147 23.64 -3.04 -18.65
CA GLU A 147 24.73 -2.13 -18.96
C GLU A 147 25.52 -1.66 -17.72
N VAL A 148 24.83 -1.49 -16.58
CA VAL A 148 25.46 -1.06 -15.33
C VAL A 148 25.80 -2.22 -14.39
N GLY A 149 25.59 -3.48 -14.81
CA GLY A 149 25.89 -4.68 -14.02
C GLY A 149 25.03 -4.84 -12.77
N MET A 150 23.78 -4.35 -12.79
CA MET A 150 22.86 -4.39 -11.64
C MET A 150 21.70 -5.37 -11.82
N VAL A 151 21.71 -6.20 -12.84
CA VAL A 151 20.82 -7.37 -12.96
C VAL A 151 21.18 -8.37 -11.85
N ASP A 152 20.21 -9.12 -11.37
CA ASP A 152 20.34 -10.08 -10.27
C ASP A 152 20.88 -9.46 -8.97
N SER A 153 20.45 -8.24 -8.67
CA SER A 153 20.84 -7.56 -7.44
C SER A 153 19.67 -6.84 -6.77
N LEU A 154 19.57 -6.92 -5.43
CA LEU A 154 18.56 -6.20 -4.66
C LEU A 154 18.66 -4.66 -4.83
N PRO A 155 19.87 -4.04 -4.92
CA PRO A 155 19.99 -2.63 -5.26
C PRO A 155 19.42 -2.27 -6.62
N GLY A 156 19.59 -3.11 -7.64
CA GLY A 156 18.98 -2.92 -8.96
C GLY A 156 17.47 -2.90 -8.91
N LEU A 157 16.87 -3.88 -8.22
CA LEU A 157 15.43 -3.96 -8.01
C LEU A 157 14.89 -2.76 -7.22
N PHE A 158 15.63 -2.34 -6.18
CA PHE A 158 15.31 -1.15 -5.39
C PHE A 158 15.23 0.10 -6.28
N LEU A 159 16.21 0.34 -7.17
CA LEU A 159 16.20 1.50 -8.07
C LEU A 159 15.01 1.47 -9.01
N VAL A 160 14.66 0.30 -9.53
CA VAL A 160 13.47 0.12 -10.39
C VAL A 160 12.20 0.48 -9.63
N TYR A 161 12.04 -0.03 -8.41
CA TYR A 161 10.88 0.26 -7.60
C TYR A 161 10.76 1.75 -7.27
N VAL A 162 11.86 2.41 -6.91
CA VAL A 162 11.88 3.87 -6.68
C VAL A 162 11.46 4.62 -7.96
N GLY A 163 12.05 4.28 -9.11
CA GLY A 163 11.78 4.97 -10.38
C GLY A 163 10.30 4.87 -10.79
N ILE A 164 9.74 3.66 -10.75
CA ILE A 164 8.33 3.40 -11.13
C ILE A 164 7.35 4.02 -10.13
N ALA A 165 7.73 4.10 -8.86
CA ALA A 165 6.89 4.70 -7.82
C ALA A 165 6.76 6.23 -7.95
N MET A 166 7.75 6.93 -8.53
CA MET A 166 7.83 8.40 -8.54
C MET A 166 6.60 9.09 -9.14
N PRO A 167 6.08 8.73 -10.33
CA PRO A 167 4.93 9.40 -10.91
C PRO A 167 3.72 9.42 -9.99
N PHE A 168 3.34 8.26 -9.45
CA PHE A 168 2.21 8.14 -8.55
C PHE A 168 2.44 8.86 -7.22
N THR A 169 3.62 8.71 -6.63
CA THR A 169 3.92 9.31 -5.33
C THR A 169 3.93 10.84 -5.40
N VAL A 170 4.54 11.42 -6.44
CA VAL A 170 4.52 12.87 -6.67
C VAL A 170 3.10 13.37 -6.93
N PHE A 171 2.32 12.69 -7.77
CA PHE A 171 0.93 13.04 -8.04
C PHE A 171 0.08 13.05 -6.76
N LEU A 172 0.12 11.97 -5.99
CA LEU A 172 -0.63 11.81 -4.75
C LEU A 172 -0.28 12.90 -3.73
N LEU A 173 1.02 13.10 -3.48
CA LEU A 173 1.48 14.09 -2.52
C LEU A 173 1.23 15.52 -2.99
N THR A 174 1.28 15.81 -4.30
CA THR A 174 0.91 17.12 -4.85
C THR A 174 -0.55 17.45 -4.53
N GLY A 175 -1.46 16.48 -4.71
CA GLY A 175 -2.87 16.62 -4.33
C GLY A 175 -3.03 16.90 -2.83
N PHE A 176 -2.28 16.17 -2.01
CA PHE A 176 -2.32 16.34 -0.56
C PHE A 176 -1.80 17.72 -0.12
N PHE A 177 -0.64 18.14 -0.61
CA PHE A 177 -0.11 19.48 -0.29
C PHE A 177 -1.02 20.62 -0.75
N ARG A 178 -1.73 20.47 -1.89
CA ARG A 178 -2.73 21.46 -2.34
C ARG A 178 -3.91 21.60 -1.39
N SER A 179 -4.25 20.57 -0.64
CA SER A 179 -5.35 20.62 0.34
C SER A 179 -4.99 21.35 1.63
N LEU A 180 -3.70 21.60 1.88
CA LEU A 180 -3.24 22.33 3.06
C LEU A 180 -3.45 23.85 2.84
N PRO A 181 -3.96 24.59 3.86
CA PRO A 181 -4.16 26.04 3.76
C PRO A 181 -2.83 26.76 3.48
N GLY A 182 -2.84 27.66 2.48
CA GLY A 182 -1.66 28.49 2.15
C GLY A 182 -1.32 29.55 3.20
N GLU A 183 -2.31 29.94 4.00
CA GLU A 183 -2.21 30.92 5.08
C GLU A 183 -1.08 30.58 6.10
N LEU A 184 -0.81 29.27 6.28
CA LEU A 184 0.29 28.81 7.13
C LEU A 184 1.67 29.22 6.61
N GLU A 185 1.81 29.24 5.29
CA GLU A 185 3.06 29.62 4.62
C GLU A 185 3.22 31.14 4.59
N GLU A 186 2.10 31.86 4.41
CA GLU A 186 2.07 33.32 4.48
C GLU A 186 2.41 33.81 5.88
N ALA A 187 1.86 33.20 6.94
CA ALA A 187 2.20 33.50 8.32
C ALA A 187 3.68 33.23 8.61
N ALA A 188 4.21 32.08 8.16
CA ALA A 188 5.62 31.76 8.31
C ALA A 188 6.54 32.77 7.59
N ALA A 189 6.14 33.26 6.43
CA ALA A 189 6.89 34.27 5.69
C ALA A 189 6.91 35.62 6.44
N LEU A 190 5.78 36.01 7.07
CA LEU A 190 5.71 37.21 7.92
C LEU A 190 6.62 37.10 9.15
N ASP A 191 6.78 35.89 9.69
CA ASP A 191 7.73 35.58 10.78
C ASP A 191 9.19 35.44 10.30
N GLY A 192 9.47 35.70 9.02
CA GLY A 192 10.81 35.66 8.43
C GLY A 192 11.37 34.25 8.15
N ALA A 193 10.50 33.24 8.11
CA ALA A 193 10.94 31.90 7.75
C ALA A 193 11.29 31.79 6.26
N SER A 194 12.41 31.17 5.93
CA SER A 194 12.76 30.86 4.55
C SER A 194 11.84 29.73 3.98
N PRO A 195 11.66 29.64 2.65
CA PRO A 195 10.82 28.60 2.05
C PRO A 195 11.22 27.17 2.45
N GLY A 196 12.51 26.90 2.57
CA GLY A 196 13.03 25.62 3.05
C GLY A 196 12.65 25.36 4.52
N ARG A 197 12.78 26.37 5.38
CA ARG A 197 12.39 26.25 6.79
C ARG A 197 10.88 26.02 6.92
N THR A 198 10.08 26.75 6.15
CA THR A 198 8.62 26.57 6.08
C THR A 198 8.27 25.15 5.68
N PHE A 199 8.92 24.59 4.63
CA PHE A 199 8.68 23.21 4.19
C PHE A 199 8.99 22.20 5.29
N TRP A 200 10.23 22.22 5.84
CA TRP A 200 10.67 21.18 6.76
C TRP A 200 10.04 21.27 8.15
N GLN A 201 9.80 22.48 8.66
CA GLN A 201 9.36 22.69 10.04
C GLN A 201 7.84 22.86 10.19
N ILE A 202 7.13 23.26 9.13
CA ILE A 202 5.68 23.56 9.20
C ILE A 202 4.90 22.62 8.30
N VAL A 203 5.19 22.65 7.00
CA VAL A 203 4.35 21.95 6.01
C VAL A 203 4.51 20.41 6.08
N LEU A 204 5.75 19.93 6.15
CA LEU A 204 6.04 18.49 6.16
C LEU A 204 5.46 17.78 7.41
N PRO A 205 5.57 18.32 8.63
CA PRO A 205 4.91 17.74 9.81
C PRO A 205 3.38 17.72 9.72
N LEU A 206 2.78 18.75 9.12
CA LEU A 206 1.32 18.80 8.88
C LEU A 206 0.90 17.77 7.82
N ALA A 207 1.75 17.51 6.83
CA ALA A 207 1.52 16.53 5.77
C ALA A 207 1.77 15.08 6.21
N ARG A 208 2.12 14.81 7.46
CA ARG A 208 2.49 13.46 7.94
C ARG A 208 1.49 12.36 7.57
N SER A 209 0.18 12.65 7.61
CA SER A 209 -0.85 11.67 7.26
C SER A 209 -0.82 11.32 5.77
N GLY A 210 -0.60 12.29 4.89
CA GLY A 210 -0.42 12.07 3.46
C GLY A 210 0.86 11.30 3.14
N LEU A 211 1.98 11.64 3.82
CA LEU A 211 3.26 10.94 3.67
C LEU A 211 3.16 9.47 4.11
N ILE A 212 2.51 9.21 5.25
CA ILE A 212 2.28 7.84 5.73
C ILE A 212 1.39 7.08 4.74
N THR A 213 0.34 7.71 4.21
CA THR A 213 -0.53 7.07 3.21
C THR A 213 0.24 6.73 1.93
N ALA A 214 1.06 7.65 1.42
CA ALA A 214 1.90 7.42 0.26
C ALA A 214 2.90 6.26 0.50
N PHE A 215 3.57 6.26 1.67
CA PHE A 215 4.47 5.18 2.06
C PHE A 215 3.77 3.81 2.07
N ILE A 216 2.59 3.72 2.69
CA ILE A 216 1.84 2.47 2.79
C ILE A 216 1.43 1.96 1.42
N LEU A 217 0.92 2.85 0.56
CA LEU A 217 0.50 2.47 -0.79
C LEU A 217 1.69 1.96 -1.60
N GLN A 218 2.85 2.63 -1.51
CA GLN A 218 4.06 2.17 -2.19
C GLN A 218 4.61 0.86 -1.60
N LEU A 219 4.57 0.71 -0.29
CA LEU A 219 4.98 -0.53 0.36
C LEU A 219 4.13 -1.72 -0.11
N ILE A 220 2.79 -1.55 -0.19
CA ILE A 220 1.88 -2.57 -0.71
C ILE A 220 2.18 -2.88 -2.19
N ASN A 221 2.36 -1.86 -3.02
CA ASN A 221 2.66 -2.06 -4.43
C ASN A 221 3.98 -2.81 -4.64
N ASN A 222 5.05 -2.38 -3.97
CA ASN A 222 6.37 -2.99 -4.09
C ASN A 222 6.39 -4.41 -3.52
N TRP A 223 5.65 -4.67 -2.42
CA TRP A 223 5.56 -6.01 -1.84
C TRP A 223 4.90 -7.02 -2.78
N ASN A 224 3.87 -6.61 -3.50
CA ASN A 224 3.14 -7.48 -4.42
C ASN A 224 3.76 -7.53 -5.83
N GLU A 225 4.83 -6.74 -6.07
CA GLU A 225 5.47 -6.72 -7.37
C GLU A 225 6.22 -8.03 -7.61
N THR A 226 5.93 -8.66 -8.74
CA THR A 226 6.50 -9.95 -9.12
C THR A 226 7.15 -9.90 -10.49
N LEU A 227 6.67 -9.02 -11.39
CA LEU A 227 7.05 -9.04 -12.79
C LEU A 227 8.50 -8.58 -13.01
N PHE A 228 8.89 -7.45 -12.41
CA PHE A 228 10.27 -6.97 -12.46
C PHE A 228 11.20 -7.88 -11.65
N ALA A 229 10.74 -8.39 -10.50
CA ALA A 229 11.50 -9.37 -9.73
C ALA A 229 11.77 -10.64 -10.56
N LEU A 230 10.77 -11.16 -11.29
CA LEU A 230 10.91 -12.34 -12.15
C LEU A 230 11.90 -12.11 -13.31
N ALA A 231 11.89 -10.92 -13.90
CA ALA A 231 12.77 -10.61 -15.03
C ALA A 231 14.21 -10.29 -14.61
N LEU A 232 14.39 -9.69 -13.44
CA LEU A 232 15.67 -9.16 -12.99
C LEU A 232 16.42 -10.11 -12.06
N MET A 233 15.73 -10.89 -11.22
CA MET A 233 16.35 -11.78 -10.24
C MET A 233 16.54 -13.19 -10.82
N GLN A 234 17.76 -13.70 -10.76
CA GLN A 234 18.15 -14.98 -11.33
C GLN A 234 18.58 -15.98 -10.23
N SER A 235 19.26 -15.48 -9.21
CA SER A 235 19.74 -16.30 -8.09
C SER A 235 18.72 -16.39 -6.96
N ASN A 236 18.61 -17.57 -6.34
CA ASN A 236 17.70 -17.81 -5.23
C ASN A 236 17.93 -16.85 -4.05
N ASP A 237 19.17 -16.39 -3.89
CA ASP A 237 19.58 -15.51 -2.81
C ASP A 237 18.94 -14.13 -2.88
N ASN A 238 18.58 -13.68 -4.08
CA ASN A 238 18.01 -12.36 -4.35
C ASN A 238 16.48 -12.36 -4.55
N PHE A 239 15.84 -13.53 -4.44
CA PHE A 239 14.40 -13.62 -4.66
C PHE A 239 13.61 -12.84 -3.62
N THR A 240 12.49 -12.25 -4.08
CA THR A 240 11.43 -11.70 -3.24
C THR A 240 10.39 -12.77 -2.91
N LEU A 241 9.57 -12.56 -1.89
CA LEU A 241 8.55 -13.52 -1.48
C LEU A 241 7.57 -13.92 -2.59
N PRO A 242 6.98 -12.98 -3.36
CA PRO A 242 6.11 -13.35 -4.47
C PRO A 242 6.85 -14.16 -5.55
N LEU A 243 8.12 -13.85 -5.79
CA LEU A 243 8.92 -14.55 -6.78
C LEU A 243 9.24 -15.99 -6.34
N VAL A 244 9.64 -16.19 -5.06
CA VAL A 244 9.86 -17.54 -4.51
C VAL A 244 8.60 -18.38 -4.60
N LEU A 245 7.43 -17.80 -4.26
CA LEU A 245 6.16 -18.49 -4.38
C LEU A 245 5.85 -18.87 -5.83
N ALA A 246 6.03 -17.96 -6.78
CA ALA A 246 5.79 -18.24 -8.20
C ALA A 246 6.69 -19.38 -8.71
N ARG A 247 7.97 -19.39 -8.32
CA ARG A 247 8.90 -20.48 -8.68
C ARG A 247 8.56 -21.80 -7.98
N PHE A 248 8.24 -21.75 -6.69
CA PHE A 248 7.83 -22.93 -5.95
C PHE A 248 6.61 -23.60 -6.59
N ILE A 249 5.61 -22.82 -6.96
CA ILE A 249 4.44 -23.32 -7.71
C ILE A 249 4.86 -23.95 -9.05
N GLY A 250 5.72 -23.28 -9.81
CA GLY A 250 6.22 -23.80 -11.09
C GLY A 250 6.96 -25.13 -10.94
N GLU A 251 7.84 -25.27 -9.93
CA GLU A 251 8.59 -26.52 -9.68
C GLU A 251 7.68 -27.68 -9.28
N GLN A 252 6.63 -27.42 -8.48
CA GLN A 252 5.70 -28.45 -8.04
C GLN A 252 4.85 -29.01 -9.18
N GLN A 253 4.58 -28.24 -10.25
CA GLN A 253 3.88 -28.73 -11.42
C GLN A 253 4.63 -29.89 -12.12
N TYR A 254 5.96 -29.96 -11.99
CA TYR A 254 6.80 -30.97 -12.63
C TYR A 254 7.18 -32.14 -11.70
N LYS A 255 7.22 -31.92 -10.38
CA LYS A 255 7.70 -32.92 -9.39
C LYS A 255 6.57 -33.68 -8.67
N GLY A 256 5.31 -33.42 -8.99
CA GLY A 256 4.16 -33.90 -8.23
C GLY A 256 3.78 -32.89 -7.16
N ALA A 257 2.62 -32.27 -7.33
CA ALA A 257 2.23 -31.05 -6.58
C ALA A 257 2.16 -31.27 -5.06
N ASP A 258 3.05 -30.64 -4.31
CA ASP A 258 2.91 -30.46 -2.86
C ASP A 258 1.98 -29.26 -2.58
N TRP A 259 0.67 -29.52 -2.61
CA TRP A 259 -0.36 -28.51 -2.38
C TRP A 259 -0.32 -27.95 -0.97
N GLY A 260 -0.05 -28.79 0.04
CA GLY A 260 0.09 -28.33 1.42
C GLY A 260 1.21 -27.31 1.57
N GLY A 261 2.40 -27.59 1.01
CA GLY A 261 3.52 -26.66 0.96
C GLY A 261 3.23 -25.39 0.18
N MET A 262 2.49 -25.48 -0.95
CA MET A 262 2.07 -24.31 -1.73
C MET A 262 1.14 -23.38 -0.93
N PHE A 263 0.15 -23.93 -0.21
CA PHE A 263 -0.71 -23.14 0.66
C PHE A 263 0.05 -22.56 1.86
N ALA A 264 1.04 -23.28 2.41
CA ALA A 264 1.92 -22.74 3.45
C ALA A 264 2.75 -21.55 2.93
N GLY A 265 3.35 -21.68 1.75
CA GLY A 265 4.04 -20.58 1.07
C GLY A 265 3.13 -19.37 0.82
N LEU A 266 1.90 -19.61 0.35
CA LEU A 266 0.91 -18.54 0.15
C LEU A 266 0.56 -17.84 1.49
N CYS A 267 0.39 -18.59 2.57
CA CYS A 267 0.20 -18.00 3.91
C CYS A 267 1.38 -17.12 4.32
N LEU A 268 2.62 -17.55 4.07
CA LEU A 268 3.83 -16.77 4.39
C LEU A 268 3.91 -15.46 3.59
N VAL A 269 3.43 -15.44 2.35
CA VAL A 269 3.39 -14.22 1.52
C VAL A 269 2.28 -13.27 1.98
N VAL A 270 1.10 -13.80 2.31
CA VAL A 270 -0.10 -13.01 2.63
C VAL A 270 -0.08 -12.51 4.07
N ALA A 271 0.39 -13.31 5.03
CA ALA A 271 0.33 -12.98 6.46
C ALA A 271 1.00 -11.65 6.83
N PRO A 272 2.24 -11.31 6.37
CA PRO A 272 2.85 -10.02 6.67
C PRO A 272 2.02 -8.84 6.20
N MET A 273 1.37 -8.97 5.02
CA MET A 273 0.53 -7.91 4.46
C MET A 273 -0.78 -7.74 5.24
N LEU A 274 -1.39 -8.83 5.69
CA LEU A 274 -2.58 -8.75 6.55
C LEU A 274 -2.26 -8.07 7.88
N VAL A 275 -1.14 -8.41 8.50
CA VAL A 275 -0.67 -7.77 9.74
C VAL A 275 -0.41 -6.28 9.51
N LEU A 276 0.32 -5.95 8.46
CA LEU A 276 0.62 -4.57 8.09
C LEU A 276 -0.67 -3.78 7.84
N TYR A 277 -1.58 -4.31 7.03
CA TYR A 277 -2.83 -3.68 6.70
C TYR A 277 -3.72 -3.48 7.94
N GLY A 278 -3.85 -4.48 8.80
CA GLY A 278 -4.60 -4.38 10.04
C GLY A 278 -4.06 -3.28 10.97
N TRP A 279 -2.73 -3.16 11.05
CA TRP A 279 -2.07 -2.12 11.85
C TRP A 279 -2.21 -0.73 11.26
N LEU A 280 -2.10 -0.60 9.92
CA LEU A 280 -2.07 0.67 9.21
C LEU A 280 -3.46 1.15 8.72
N SER A 281 -4.49 0.29 8.68
CA SER A 281 -5.81 0.60 8.12
C SER A 281 -6.43 1.90 8.68
N ARG A 282 -6.30 2.13 9.99
CA ARG A 282 -6.80 3.35 10.64
C ARG A 282 -6.10 4.62 10.15
N ARG A 283 -4.82 4.53 9.79
CA ARG A 283 -4.02 5.67 9.31
C ARG A 283 -4.31 5.98 7.83
N ILE A 284 -4.59 4.95 7.02
CA ILE A 284 -4.98 5.11 5.61
C ILE A 284 -6.29 5.89 5.51
N ILE A 285 -7.31 5.49 6.29
CA ILE A 285 -8.63 6.13 6.25
C ILE A 285 -8.54 7.60 6.64
N SER A 286 -7.78 7.95 7.68
CA SER A 286 -7.61 9.35 8.08
C SER A 286 -6.85 10.20 7.05
N GLY A 287 -5.92 9.61 6.29
CA GLY A 287 -5.17 10.31 5.25
C GLY A 287 -5.99 10.58 3.98
N MET A 288 -6.82 9.62 3.55
CA MET A 288 -7.66 9.76 2.36
C MET A 288 -8.83 10.73 2.54
N THR A 289 -9.41 10.80 3.73
CA THR A 289 -10.57 11.69 4.00
C THR A 289 -10.21 13.18 4.02
N LEU A 290 -8.96 13.53 4.31
CA LEU A 290 -8.49 14.92 4.24
C LEU A 290 -8.32 15.44 2.79
N GLY A 291 -8.15 14.53 1.82
CA GLY A 291 -8.01 14.88 0.38
C GLY A 291 -9.32 15.00 -0.40
N ILE A 292 -10.46 14.57 0.15
CA ILE A 292 -11.76 14.50 -0.54
C ILE A 292 -12.77 15.52 0.03
N GLY A 293 -12.44 16.22 1.11
CA GLY A 293 -13.34 17.13 1.79
C GLY A 293 -13.27 18.56 1.25
N LYS A 294 -13.87 18.81 0.08
CA LYS A 294 -14.61 20.05 -0.26
C LYS A 294 -15.52 19.78 -1.42
#